data_8c6f88d1fa33bde8608ff9e3eabe6ab3
#
_entry.id   8c6f88d1fa33bde8608ff9e3eabe6ab3
#
_cell.length_a   1.000
_cell.length_b   1.000
_cell.length_c   1.000
_cell.angle_alpha   90.00
_cell.angle_beta   90.00
_cell.angle_gamma   90.00
#
_symmetry.space_group_name_H-M   'P 1'
#
loop_
_entity.id
_entity.type
_entity.pdbx_description
1 polymer ?
#
loop_
_entity_poly.entity_id
_entity_poly.type
_entity_poly.pdbx_seq_one_letter_code
_entity_poly.pdbx_strand_id
1 'polypeptide(L)' 'MDITLTELEQAINHWRTVRPSRGEECALSPEVNTLATVYALMIFNKAKSISLESLDPAARQLVESWRKRTA' A
#
# COMPACT_ATOMS: atom_id res chain seq x y z
N MET A 1 -12.92 5.83 7.42
CA MET A 1 -12.83 5.55 5.99
C MET A 1 -11.97 4.33 5.78
N ASP A 2 -12.44 3.41 4.98
CA ASP A 2 -11.78 2.11 4.84
C ASP A 2 -11.14 1.95 3.46
N ILE A 3 -10.13 1.09 3.41
CA ILE A 3 -9.54 0.66 2.16
C ILE A 3 -9.73 -0.84 2.03
N THR A 4 -10.17 -1.28 0.84
CA THR A 4 -10.35 -2.69 0.58
C THR A 4 -9.04 -3.33 0.14
N LEU A 5 -8.99 -4.66 0.19
CA LEU A 5 -7.82 -5.39 -0.26
C LEU A 5 -7.50 -5.07 -1.72
N THR A 6 -8.54 -5.00 -2.56
CA THR A 6 -8.37 -4.66 -3.98
C THR A 6 -7.80 -3.26 -4.16
N GLU A 7 -8.31 -2.30 -3.39
CA GLU A 7 -7.78 -0.94 -3.45
C GLU A 7 -6.33 -0.90 -3.01
N LEU A 8 -5.98 -1.65 -1.98
CA LEU A 8 -4.61 -1.70 -1.51
C LEU A 8 -3.69 -2.29 -2.57
N GLU A 9 -4.14 -3.32 -3.28
CA GLU A 9 -3.38 -3.88 -4.39
C GLU A 9 -3.14 -2.84 -5.48
N GLN A 10 -4.15 -2.05 -5.79
CA GLN A 10 -4.02 -0.99 -6.79
C GLN A 10 -3.04 0.08 -6.33
N ALA A 11 -3.07 0.42 -5.05
CA ALA A 11 -2.14 1.40 -4.50
C ALA A 11 -0.70 0.89 -4.58
N ILE A 12 -0.50 -0.39 -4.25
CA ILE A 12 0.83 -1.00 -4.35
C ILE A 12 1.33 -0.95 -5.79
N ASN A 13 0.48 -1.31 -6.74
CA ASN A 13 0.87 -1.28 -8.15
C ASN A 13 1.18 0.13 -8.61
N HIS A 14 0.41 1.11 -8.14
CA HIS A 14 0.69 2.52 -8.46
C HIS A 14 2.08 2.93 -7.98
N TRP A 15 2.40 2.62 -6.73
CA TRP A 15 3.69 3.01 -6.17
C TRP A 15 4.85 2.24 -6.80
N ARG A 16 4.62 1.00 -7.21
CA ARG A 16 5.65 0.25 -7.94
C ARG A 16 5.94 0.88 -9.30
N THR A 17 4.95 1.47 -9.92
CA THR A 17 5.13 2.17 -11.19
C THR A 17 5.84 3.50 -11.00
N VAL A 18 5.46 4.25 -9.96
CA VAL A 18 6.04 5.55 -9.65
C VAL A 18 7.45 5.42 -9.10
N ARG A 19 7.66 4.41 -8.27
CA ARG A 19 8.95 4.15 -7.61
C ARG A 19 9.38 2.72 -7.85
N PRO A 20 9.81 2.39 -9.09
CA PRO A 20 10.21 1.02 -9.38
C PRO A 20 11.45 0.65 -8.58
N SER A 21 11.55 -0.64 -8.26
CA SER A 21 12.73 -1.18 -7.62
C SER A 21 13.93 -0.97 -8.52
N ARG A 22 15.03 -0.55 -7.91
CA ARG A 22 16.26 -0.35 -8.65
C ARG A 22 17.38 -1.13 -7.97
N GLY A 23 18.36 -1.49 -8.77
CA GLY A 23 19.54 -2.16 -8.27
C GLY A 23 19.44 -3.67 -8.41
N GLU A 24 20.54 -4.30 -8.11
CA GLU A 24 20.71 -5.73 -8.30
C GLU A 24 19.95 -6.55 -7.27
N GLU A 25 19.59 -5.94 -6.17
CA GLU A 25 18.95 -6.64 -5.07
C GLU A 25 17.44 -6.78 -5.24
N CYS A 26 16.88 -6.13 -6.24
CA CYS A 26 15.44 -6.14 -6.48
C CYS A 26 14.63 -5.74 -5.23
N ALA A 27 15.21 -4.87 -4.42
CA ALA A 27 14.56 -4.43 -3.19
C ALA A 27 13.35 -3.56 -3.51
N LEU A 28 12.27 -3.77 -2.79
CA LEU A 28 11.09 -2.93 -2.93
C LEU A 28 11.39 -1.52 -2.40
N SER A 29 10.78 -0.52 -3.03
CA SER A 29 10.90 0.84 -2.51
C SER A 29 10.27 0.89 -1.11
N PRO A 30 10.69 1.86 -0.27
CA PRO A 30 10.09 2.00 1.06
C PRO A 30 8.58 2.14 1.02
N GLU A 31 8.06 2.85 0.02
CA GLU A 31 6.62 3.05 -0.14
C GLU A 31 5.93 1.73 -0.39
N VAL A 32 6.41 0.96 -1.34
CA VAL A 32 5.83 -0.33 -1.67
C VAL A 32 5.95 -1.29 -0.50
N ASN A 33 7.11 -1.30 0.16
CA ASN A 33 7.32 -2.18 1.30
C ASN A 33 6.35 -1.88 2.43
N THR A 34 6.10 -0.60 2.70
CA THR A 34 5.16 -0.21 3.73
C THR A 34 3.75 -0.73 3.43
N LEU A 35 3.30 -0.55 2.20
CA LEU A 35 1.97 -1.01 1.81
C LEU A 35 1.90 -2.52 1.72
N ALA A 36 2.96 -3.18 1.27
CA ALA A 36 2.98 -4.63 1.20
C ALA A 36 2.87 -5.27 2.58
N THR A 37 3.45 -4.64 3.60
CA THR A 37 3.32 -5.11 4.97
C THR A 37 1.86 -5.10 5.42
N VAL A 38 1.15 -4.02 5.12
CA VAL A 38 -0.28 -3.93 5.43
C VAL A 38 -1.06 -5.01 4.68
N TYR A 39 -0.75 -5.18 3.40
CA TYR A 39 -1.40 -6.18 2.57
C TYR A 39 -1.23 -7.58 3.14
N ALA A 40 -0.01 -7.92 3.54
CA ALA A 40 0.29 -9.22 4.12
C ALA A 40 -0.49 -9.44 5.42
N LEU A 41 -0.58 -8.42 6.25
CA LEU A 41 -1.33 -8.51 7.49
C LEU A 41 -2.82 -8.73 7.24
N MET A 42 -3.37 -8.07 6.23
CA MET A 42 -4.77 -8.25 5.87
C MET A 42 -5.04 -9.68 5.41
N ILE A 43 -4.16 -10.23 4.58
CA ILE A 43 -4.30 -11.60 4.12
C ILE A 43 -4.16 -12.58 5.29
N PHE A 44 -3.20 -12.36 6.16
CA PHE A 44 -2.99 -13.19 7.33
C PHE A 44 -4.23 -13.23 8.22
N ASN A 45 -4.88 -12.09 8.39
CA ASN A 45 -6.07 -11.96 9.22
C ASN A 45 -7.36 -12.24 8.46
N LYS A 46 -7.26 -12.59 7.18
CA LYS A 46 -8.42 -12.83 6.31
C LYS A 46 -9.34 -11.61 6.26
N ALA A 47 -8.76 -10.42 6.36
CA ALA A 47 -9.51 -9.18 6.30
C ALA A 47 -9.71 -8.76 4.85
N LYS A 48 -10.92 -8.30 4.53
CA LYS A 48 -11.24 -7.82 3.19
C LYS A 48 -11.07 -6.31 3.07
N SER A 49 -11.06 -5.63 4.20
CA SER A 49 -10.87 -4.18 4.25
C SER A 49 -10.27 -3.83 5.60
N ILE A 50 -9.74 -2.63 5.69
CA ILE A 50 -9.14 -2.12 6.92
C ILE A 50 -9.39 -0.62 6.99
N SER A 51 -9.61 -0.13 8.21
CA SER A 51 -9.78 1.30 8.42
C SER A 51 -8.46 2.02 8.21
N LEU A 52 -8.49 3.14 7.50
CA LEU A 52 -7.29 3.96 7.31
C LEU A 52 -6.73 4.44 8.64
N GLU A 53 -7.60 4.60 9.62
CA GLU A 53 -7.18 5.03 10.95
C GLU A 53 -6.38 3.97 11.68
N SER A 54 -6.53 2.71 11.27
CA SER A 54 -5.77 1.60 11.84
C SER A 54 -4.38 1.45 11.22
N LEU A 55 -4.13 2.15 10.14
CA LEU A 55 -2.83 2.08 9.46
C LEU A 55 -1.80 2.96 10.14
N ASP A 56 -0.53 2.58 10.01
CA ASP A 56 0.55 3.46 10.40
C ASP A 56 0.44 4.78 9.63
N PRO A 57 0.88 5.90 10.23
CA PRO A 57 0.83 7.18 9.54
C PRO A 57 1.49 7.15 8.17
N ALA A 58 2.60 6.43 8.01
CA ALA A 58 3.28 6.32 6.74
C ALA A 58 2.41 5.62 5.70
N ALA A 59 1.81 4.48 6.06
CA ALA A 59 0.95 3.75 5.14
C ALA A 59 -0.29 4.55 4.77
N ARG A 60 -0.91 5.18 5.77
CA ARG A 60 -2.09 5.99 5.54
C ARG A 60 -1.81 7.13 4.58
N GLN A 61 -0.67 7.79 4.77
CA GLN A 61 -0.29 8.91 3.92
C GLN A 61 -0.09 8.47 2.46
N LEU A 62 0.50 7.31 2.26
CA LEU A 62 0.69 6.76 0.92
C LEU A 62 -0.64 6.45 0.24
N VAL A 63 -1.57 5.88 0.97
CA VAL A 63 -2.90 5.56 0.44
C VAL A 63 -3.64 6.85 0.08
N GLU A 64 -3.58 7.84 0.95
CA GLU A 64 -4.24 9.11 0.69
C GLU A 64 -3.65 9.81 -0.52
N SER A 65 -2.34 9.80 -0.68
CA SER A 65 -1.69 10.36 -1.86
C SER A 65 -2.13 9.66 -3.13
N TRP A 66 -2.22 8.35 -3.08
CA TRP A 66 -2.67 7.57 -4.22
C TRP A 66 -4.11 7.92 -4.60
N ARG A 67 -4.99 8.03 -3.61
CA ARG A 67 -6.39 8.37 -3.87
C ARG A 67 -6.55 9.75 -4.47
N LYS A 68 -5.75 10.70 -4.02
CA LYS A 68 -5.78 12.05 -4.59
C LYS A 68 -5.38 12.06 -6.05
N ARG A 69 -4.44 11.20 -6.43
CA ARG A 69 -3.95 11.16 -7.81
C ARG A 69 -4.93 10.48 -8.75
N THR A 70 -5.72 9.55 -8.23
CA THR A 70 -6.66 8.80 -9.05
C THR A 70 -8.08 9.38 -9.04
N ALA A 71 -8.33 10.29 -8.15
CA ALA A 71 -9.64 10.90 -8.00
C ALA A 71 -9.94 11.92 -9.10
#